data_1c62882beca46b07f8812a67985ea820
#
_entry.id   1c62882beca46b07f8812a67985ea820
#
_cell.length_a   1.000
_cell.length_b   1.000
_cell.length_c   1.000
_cell.angle_alpha   90.00
_cell.angle_beta   90.00
_cell.angle_gamma   90.00
#
_symmetry.space_group_name_H-M   'P 1'
#
loop_
_entity.id
_entity.type
_entity.pdbx_description
1 polymer ?
#
loop_
_entity_poly.entity_id
_entity_poly.type
_entity_poly.pdbx_seq_one_letter_code
_entity_poly.pdbx_strand_id
1 'polypeptide(L)'
;ERGGEVYGADIRRDAAKKAVRRFPKIKIVRSGDIHTLKTNVFLPCALGGDFNGRTIPQLKCDMVCGGANNQLVSPQDGVRLHERGILYIPDYVANAGGLINVAEEWNKEGYSRDEVRRKIKDVGKTAARVIALDQKKHQPTSIVADRMAEEIFTAPRQGYASSGQKILIPHQARLVREFVTA
;
A
#
# COMPACT_ATOMS: atom_id res chain seq x y z
N GLU A 1 9.91 17.31 9.95
CA GLU A 1 11.36 17.55 9.83
C GLU A 1 11.81 17.87 8.39
N ARG A 2 10.99 17.55 7.37
CA ARG A 2 11.27 17.85 5.95
C ARG A 2 10.44 19.01 5.38
N GLY A 3 9.86 19.88 6.25
CA GLY A 3 9.18 21.11 5.85
C GLY A 3 7.74 20.98 5.36
N GLY A 4 7.12 19.80 5.46
CA GLY A 4 5.71 19.62 5.07
C GLY A 4 4.74 20.11 6.14
N GLU A 5 3.59 20.66 5.70
CA GLU A 5 2.45 20.92 6.59
C GLU A 5 1.65 19.61 6.77
N VAL A 6 1.42 19.21 8.02
CA VAL A 6 0.81 17.91 8.33
C VAL A 6 -0.50 18.12 9.09
N TYR A 7 -1.57 17.57 8.54
CA TYR A 7 -2.86 17.41 9.20
C TYR A 7 -3.02 15.97 9.67
N GLY A 8 -3.61 15.77 10.82
CA GLY A 8 -3.84 14.44 11.39
C GLY A 8 -5.25 14.32 11.94
N ALA A 9 -5.80 13.11 11.84
CA ALA A 9 -7.06 12.75 12.46
C ALA A 9 -6.96 11.36 13.07
N ASP A 10 -7.61 11.16 14.20
CA ASP A 10 -7.80 9.85 14.83
C ASP A 10 -9.14 9.87 15.57
N ILE A 11 -9.86 8.74 15.54
CA ILE A 11 -11.10 8.59 16.31
C ILE A 11 -10.84 8.58 17.82
N ARG A 12 -9.63 8.20 18.22
CA ARG A 12 -9.19 8.20 19.62
C ARG A 12 -8.53 9.52 19.99
N ARG A 13 -9.18 10.27 20.85
CA ARG A 13 -8.69 11.58 21.32
C ARG A 13 -7.32 11.52 22.02
N ASP A 14 -7.01 10.41 22.72
CA ASP A 14 -5.72 10.20 23.37
C ASP A 14 -4.58 10.02 22.34
N ALA A 15 -4.83 9.33 21.23
CA ALA A 15 -3.87 9.19 20.14
C ALA A 15 -3.55 10.55 19.50
N ALA A 16 -4.57 11.35 19.20
CA ALA A 16 -4.40 12.71 18.69
C ALA A 16 -3.58 13.59 19.66
N LYS A 17 -3.87 13.54 20.97
CA LYS A 17 -3.09 14.28 21.99
C LYS A 17 -1.62 13.82 22.04
N LYS A 18 -1.35 12.51 21.93
CA LYS A 18 0.01 11.97 21.87
C LYS A 18 0.76 12.46 20.63
N ALA A 19 0.09 12.50 19.48
CA ALA A 19 0.67 13.00 18.23
C ALA A 19 1.09 14.48 18.37
N VAL A 20 0.24 15.34 18.93
CA VAL A 20 0.57 16.76 19.17
C VAL A 20 1.76 16.92 20.13
N ARG A 21 1.80 16.13 21.22
CA ARG A 21 2.93 16.19 22.17
C ARG A 21 4.24 15.81 21.48
N ARG A 22 4.24 14.84 20.60
CA ARG A 22 5.44 14.36 19.90
C ARG A 22 5.83 15.24 18.72
N PHE A 23 4.83 15.80 18.04
CA PHE A 23 4.98 16.62 16.83
C PHE A 23 4.13 17.90 16.97
N PRO A 24 4.64 18.93 17.66
CA PRO A 24 3.84 20.14 17.97
C PRO A 24 3.32 20.91 16.76
N LYS A 25 3.89 20.69 15.56
CA LYS A 25 3.47 21.35 14.31
C LYS A 25 2.31 20.62 13.60
N ILE A 26 1.90 19.44 14.08
CA ILE A 26 0.76 18.73 13.48
C ILE A 26 -0.55 19.46 13.81
N LYS A 27 -1.40 19.64 12.80
CA LYS A 27 -2.73 20.23 12.94
C LYS A 27 -3.76 19.11 13.05
N ILE A 28 -4.38 18.94 14.21
CA ILE A 28 -5.43 17.93 14.39
C ILE A 28 -6.76 18.46 13.89
N VAL A 29 -7.43 17.67 13.06
CA VAL A 29 -8.77 17.93 12.53
C VAL A 29 -9.74 16.82 12.96
N ARG A 30 -11.03 17.04 12.78
CA ARG A 30 -12.01 15.98 13.03
C ARG A 30 -11.86 14.86 12.01
N SER A 31 -12.01 13.61 12.44
CA SER A 31 -11.86 12.44 11.55
C SER A 31 -12.81 12.45 10.36
N GLY A 32 -14.03 12.98 10.52
CA GLY A 32 -14.98 13.12 9.42
C GLY A 32 -14.60 14.17 8.38
N ASP A 33 -13.74 15.11 8.70
CA ASP A 33 -13.37 16.22 7.80
C ASP A 33 -12.05 15.96 7.04
N ILE A 34 -11.27 14.95 7.43
CA ILE A 34 -9.93 14.71 6.89
C ILE A 34 -9.93 14.52 5.36
N HIS A 35 -10.96 13.87 4.81
CA HIS A 35 -11.08 13.62 3.37
C HIS A 35 -11.36 14.90 2.57
N THR A 36 -11.89 15.94 3.21
CA THR A 36 -12.29 17.19 2.54
C THR A 36 -11.19 18.24 2.49
N LEU A 37 -10.07 17.99 3.15
CA LEU A 37 -8.95 18.92 3.19
C LEU A 37 -8.22 18.94 1.84
N LYS A 38 -7.91 20.16 1.39
CA LYS A 38 -7.03 20.34 0.23
C LYS A 38 -5.60 20.07 0.67
N THR A 39 -5.01 18.99 0.15
CA THR A 39 -3.64 18.55 0.46
C THR A 39 -2.99 17.97 -0.79
N ASN A 40 -1.66 17.87 -0.82
CA ASN A 40 -0.99 17.17 -1.91
C ASN A 40 -1.08 15.66 -1.73
N VAL A 41 -0.93 15.16 -0.51
CA VAL A 41 -0.91 13.72 -0.24
C VAL A 41 -1.87 13.38 0.89
N PHE A 42 -2.74 12.41 0.66
CA PHE A 42 -3.55 11.79 1.69
C PHE A 42 -2.92 10.45 2.08
N LEU A 43 -2.70 10.24 3.39
CA LEU A 43 -2.06 9.05 3.93
C LEU A 43 -3.05 8.27 4.80
N PRO A 44 -3.80 7.30 4.26
CA PRO A 44 -4.65 6.43 5.06
C PRO A 44 -3.77 5.53 5.94
N CYS A 45 -3.90 5.66 7.26
CA CYS A 45 -3.14 4.90 8.25
C CYS A 45 -4.05 4.34 9.36
N ALA A 46 -5.37 4.35 9.15
CA ALA A 46 -6.37 3.80 10.07
C ALA A 46 -6.80 2.39 9.64
N LEU A 47 -8.07 2.06 9.77
CA LEU A 47 -8.65 0.81 9.28
C LEU A 47 -8.91 0.90 7.78
N GLY A 48 -9.07 -0.26 7.13
CA GLY A 48 -9.37 -0.33 5.70
C GLY A 48 -10.78 0.17 5.34
N GLY A 49 -11.08 0.22 4.03
CA GLY A 49 -12.38 0.64 3.51
C GLY A 49 -12.58 2.16 3.45
N ASP A 50 -11.51 2.93 3.58
CA ASP A 50 -11.55 4.39 3.52
C ASP A 50 -12.02 4.91 2.15
N PHE A 51 -11.66 4.23 1.06
CA PHE A 51 -11.99 4.67 -0.29
C PHE A 51 -13.15 3.89 -0.86
N ASN A 52 -14.23 4.62 -1.10
CA ASN A 52 -15.50 4.11 -1.61
C ASN A 52 -16.26 5.20 -2.36
N GLY A 53 -17.42 4.85 -2.93
CA GLY A 53 -18.25 5.80 -3.70
C GLY A 53 -18.72 7.05 -2.95
N ARG A 54 -18.62 7.10 -1.61
CA ARG A 54 -18.99 8.29 -0.81
C ARG A 54 -17.79 9.16 -0.47
N THR A 55 -16.64 8.56 -0.16
CA THR A 55 -15.44 9.28 0.30
C THR A 55 -14.58 9.77 -0.85
N ILE A 56 -14.43 8.97 -1.91
CA ILE A 56 -13.65 9.35 -3.09
C ILE A 56 -14.10 10.68 -3.70
N PRO A 57 -15.38 10.98 -3.89
CA PRO A 57 -15.83 12.30 -4.39
C PRO A 57 -15.42 13.49 -3.52
N GLN A 58 -15.17 13.28 -2.24
CA GLN A 58 -14.81 14.33 -1.28
C GLN A 58 -13.30 14.64 -1.26
N LEU A 59 -12.47 13.73 -1.75
CA LEU A 59 -11.02 13.90 -1.73
C LEU A 59 -10.60 15.15 -2.52
N LYS A 60 -9.68 15.91 -1.95
CA LYS A 60 -9.06 17.10 -2.56
C LYS A 60 -7.53 16.99 -2.51
N CYS A 61 -7.01 15.81 -2.81
CA CYS A 61 -5.59 15.56 -2.84
C CYS A 61 -5.14 15.15 -4.25
N ASP A 62 -3.84 15.29 -4.50
CA ASP A 62 -3.22 14.88 -5.75
C ASP A 62 -2.82 13.40 -5.72
N MET A 63 -2.50 12.88 -4.53
CA MET A 63 -2.01 11.52 -4.34
C MET A 63 -2.58 10.88 -3.07
N VAL A 64 -2.77 9.57 -3.13
CA VAL A 64 -3.05 8.70 -1.98
C VAL A 64 -1.92 7.68 -1.85
N CYS A 65 -1.27 7.64 -0.68
CA CYS A 65 -0.23 6.66 -0.35
C CYS A 65 -0.14 6.48 1.15
N GLY A 66 -0.57 5.36 1.70
CA GLY A 66 -0.60 5.16 3.16
C GLY A 66 -0.39 3.72 3.60
N GLY A 67 -0.31 3.53 4.91
CA GLY A 67 0.02 2.26 5.53
C GLY A 67 -1.17 1.37 5.92
N ALA A 68 -2.41 1.85 5.76
CA ALA A 68 -3.59 1.03 6.02
C ALA A 68 -3.70 -0.13 5.02
N ASN A 69 -4.16 -1.28 5.47
CA ASN A 69 -4.49 -2.41 4.61
C ASN A 69 -5.92 -2.27 4.06
N ASN A 70 -6.18 -2.86 2.88
CA ASN A 70 -7.51 -2.94 2.27
C ASN A 70 -8.18 -1.55 2.16
N GLN A 71 -7.45 -0.58 1.63
CA GLN A 71 -7.89 0.81 1.54
C GLN A 71 -9.10 0.99 0.63
N LEU A 72 -9.15 0.25 -0.50
CA LEU A 72 -10.28 0.23 -1.42
C LEU A 72 -11.35 -0.74 -0.91
N VAL A 73 -12.62 -0.35 -0.99
CA VAL A 73 -13.75 -1.25 -0.69
C VAL A 73 -13.99 -2.22 -1.85
N SER A 74 -13.71 -1.79 -3.08
CA SER A 74 -13.84 -2.60 -4.29
C SER A 74 -12.77 -2.23 -5.31
N PRO A 75 -12.45 -3.10 -6.29
CA PRO A 75 -11.56 -2.76 -7.40
C PRO A 75 -12.03 -1.53 -8.19
N GLN A 76 -13.33 -1.32 -8.29
CA GLN A 76 -13.93 -0.16 -8.95
C GLN A 76 -13.55 1.18 -8.29
N ASP A 77 -13.21 1.17 -7.01
CA ASP A 77 -12.78 2.38 -6.31
C ASP A 77 -11.38 2.83 -6.74
N GLY A 78 -10.52 1.90 -7.15
CA GLY A 78 -9.26 2.23 -7.81
C GLY A 78 -9.47 2.91 -9.17
N VAL A 79 -10.46 2.46 -9.94
CA VAL A 79 -10.85 3.12 -11.20
C VAL A 79 -11.38 4.53 -10.94
N ARG A 80 -12.25 4.72 -9.93
CA ARG A 80 -12.79 6.04 -9.56
C ARG A 80 -11.69 7.03 -9.16
N LEU A 81 -10.68 6.59 -8.43
CA LEU A 81 -9.53 7.43 -8.08
C LEU A 81 -8.77 7.87 -9.34
N HIS A 82 -8.51 6.93 -10.24
CA HIS A 82 -7.84 7.19 -11.52
C HIS A 82 -8.63 8.17 -12.40
N GLU A 83 -9.94 7.97 -12.56
CA GLU A 83 -10.83 8.86 -13.33
C GLU A 83 -10.86 10.29 -12.77
N ARG A 84 -10.63 10.45 -11.47
CA ARG A 84 -10.48 11.76 -10.82
C ARG A 84 -9.07 12.36 -10.91
N GLY A 85 -8.14 11.68 -11.58
CA GLY A 85 -6.75 12.11 -11.67
C GLY A 85 -5.99 12.04 -10.35
N ILE A 86 -6.47 11.26 -9.37
CA ILE A 86 -5.80 11.06 -8.08
C ILE A 86 -4.85 9.88 -8.22
N LEU A 87 -3.56 10.12 -8.07
CA LEU A 87 -2.55 9.05 -8.08
C LEU A 87 -2.69 8.19 -6.83
N TYR A 88 -3.12 6.95 -7.00
CA TYR A 88 -3.22 5.99 -5.91
C TYR A 88 -2.02 5.03 -5.92
N ILE A 89 -1.30 4.93 -4.82
CA ILE A 89 -0.30 3.86 -4.65
C ILE A 89 -0.99 2.72 -3.90
N PRO A 90 -1.17 1.54 -4.53
CA PRO A 90 -1.85 0.41 -3.89
C PRO A 90 -1.22 0.08 -2.54
N ASP A 91 -2.06 -0.20 -1.55
CA ASP A 91 -1.62 -0.43 -0.17
C ASP A 91 -0.63 -1.58 -0.07
N TYR A 92 -0.86 -2.69 -0.77
CA TYR A 92 0.04 -3.84 -0.80
C TYR A 92 1.41 -3.55 -1.46
N VAL A 93 1.52 -2.44 -2.22
CA VAL A 93 2.81 -1.90 -2.67
C VAL A 93 3.41 -1.00 -1.60
N ALA A 94 2.64 -0.04 -1.09
CA ALA A 94 3.13 1.00 -0.18
C ALA A 94 3.52 0.45 1.21
N ASN A 95 2.77 -0.52 1.73
CA ASN A 95 2.92 -1.05 3.09
C ASN A 95 3.67 -2.37 3.20
N ALA A 96 4.32 -2.84 2.16
CA ALA A 96 5.02 -4.13 2.10
C ALA A 96 6.15 -4.30 3.15
N GLY A 97 6.56 -3.23 3.83
CA GLY A 97 7.68 -3.26 4.77
C GLY A 97 7.51 -4.25 5.92
N GLY A 98 6.30 -4.38 6.48
CA GLY A 98 6.00 -5.35 7.53
C GLY A 98 6.15 -6.79 7.04
N LEU A 99 5.63 -7.12 5.87
CA LEU A 99 5.75 -8.43 5.26
C LEU A 99 7.21 -8.77 4.93
N ILE A 100 7.96 -7.82 4.40
CA ILE A 100 9.40 -7.97 4.11
C ILE A 100 10.16 -8.32 5.39
N ASN A 101 9.85 -7.64 6.51
CA ASN A 101 10.51 -7.90 7.78
C ASN A 101 10.20 -9.32 8.29
N VAL A 102 8.94 -9.72 8.31
CA VAL A 102 8.53 -11.06 8.75
C VAL A 102 9.09 -12.15 7.84
N ALA A 103 9.12 -11.94 6.52
CA ALA A 103 9.68 -12.92 5.59
C ALA A 103 11.18 -13.16 5.84
N GLU A 104 11.92 -12.15 6.30
CA GLU A 104 13.35 -12.29 6.61
C GLU A 104 13.60 -13.14 7.87
N GLU A 105 12.65 -13.21 8.81
CA GLU A 105 12.75 -14.08 9.98
C GLU A 105 12.78 -15.57 9.61
N TRP A 106 12.31 -15.92 8.41
CA TRP A 106 12.28 -17.29 7.88
C TRP A 106 13.50 -17.61 7.01
N ASN A 107 14.45 -16.69 6.92
CA ASN A 107 15.67 -16.90 6.16
C ASN A 107 16.54 -17.97 6.83
N LYS A 108 16.96 -18.98 6.09
CA LYS A 108 17.80 -20.09 6.58
C LYS A 108 19.18 -19.63 7.07
N GLU A 109 19.65 -18.50 6.56
CA GLU A 109 20.94 -17.89 6.94
C GLU A 109 20.80 -16.99 8.19
N GLY A 110 19.58 -16.87 8.72
CA GLY A 110 19.26 -16.01 9.84
C GLY A 110 18.74 -14.64 9.42
N TYR A 111 18.14 -13.92 10.38
CA TYR A 111 17.58 -12.58 10.15
C TYR A 111 18.68 -11.54 9.90
N SER A 112 18.57 -10.82 8.79
CA SER A 112 19.47 -9.73 8.42
C SER A 112 18.72 -8.38 8.33
N ARG A 113 19.02 -7.48 9.27
CA ARG A 113 18.44 -6.12 9.27
C ARG A 113 18.84 -5.30 8.04
N ASP A 114 20.04 -5.52 7.52
CA ASP A 114 20.50 -4.78 6.34
C ASP A 114 19.82 -5.27 5.07
N GLU A 115 19.56 -6.56 4.99
CA GLU A 115 18.79 -7.15 3.89
C GLU A 115 17.33 -6.63 3.92
N VAL A 116 16.69 -6.57 5.09
CA VAL A 116 15.37 -5.94 5.25
C VAL A 116 15.38 -4.49 4.77
N ARG A 117 16.38 -3.70 5.19
CA ARG A 117 16.50 -2.30 4.76
C ARG A 117 16.69 -2.18 3.25
N ARG A 118 17.47 -3.06 2.64
CA ARG A 118 17.67 -3.09 1.20
C ARG A 118 16.36 -3.38 0.47
N LYS A 119 15.63 -4.42 0.89
CA LYS A 119 14.35 -4.81 0.32
C LYS A 119 13.29 -3.69 0.49
N ILE A 120 13.26 -3.01 1.64
CA ILE A 120 12.36 -1.87 1.86
C ILE A 120 12.67 -0.70 0.90
N LYS A 121 13.93 -0.43 0.60
CA LYS A 121 14.28 0.59 -0.42
C LYS A 121 13.75 0.23 -1.81
N ASP A 122 13.66 -1.06 -2.12
CA ASP A 122 13.13 -1.53 -3.40
C ASP A 122 11.61 -1.36 -3.53
N VAL A 123 10.87 -1.21 -2.42
CA VAL A 123 9.45 -0.83 -2.42
C VAL A 123 9.25 0.49 -3.17
N GLY A 124 10.11 1.48 -2.92
CA GLY A 124 10.07 2.76 -3.64
C GLY A 124 10.29 2.61 -5.15
N LYS A 125 11.19 1.71 -5.56
CA LYS A 125 11.42 1.41 -6.99
C LYS A 125 10.20 0.72 -7.61
N THR A 126 9.56 -0.18 -6.89
CA THR A 126 8.32 -0.85 -7.34
C THR A 126 7.21 0.17 -7.52
N ALA A 127 6.99 1.05 -6.54
CA ALA A 127 6.00 2.12 -6.66
C ALA A 127 6.27 3.04 -7.87
N ALA A 128 7.53 3.45 -8.07
CA ALA A 128 7.92 4.26 -9.23
C ALA A 128 7.64 3.55 -10.56
N ARG A 129 7.88 2.22 -10.64
CA ARG A 129 7.57 1.42 -11.82
C ARG A 129 6.07 1.34 -12.09
N VAL A 130 5.25 1.16 -11.05
CA VAL A 130 3.78 1.17 -11.16
C VAL A 130 3.30 2.52 -11.70
N ILE A 131 3.80 3.62 -11.16
CA ILE A 131 3.46 4.99 -11.63
C ILE A 131 3.84 5.18 -13.11
N ALA A 132 5.05 4.80 -13.49
CA ALA A 132 5.51 4.96 -14.88
C ALA A 132 4.66 4.14 -15.88
N LEU A 133 4.21 2.96 -15.48
CA LEU A 133 3.35 2.13 -16.30
C LEU A 133 1.90 2.65 -16.38
N ASP A 134 1.36 3.21 -15.29
CA ASP A 134 0.08 3.93 -15.29
C ASP A 134 0.12 5.09 -16.29
N GLN A 135 1.11 5.96 -16.19
CA GLN A 135 1.29 7.09 -17.13
C GLN A 135 1.38 6.66 -18.59
N LYS A 136 2.05 5.54 -18.87
CA LYS A 136 2.21 5.01 -20.22
C LYS A 136 0.94 4.34 -20.76
N LYS A 137 0.21 3.62 -19.90
CA LYS A 137 -0.94 2.78 -20.32
C LYS A 137 -2.29 3.45 -20.05
N HIS A 138 -2.30 4.56 -19.30
CA HIS A 138 -3.53 5.22 -18.85
C HIS A 138 -4.50 4.26 -18.14
N GLN A 139 -3.97 3.47 -17.22
CA GLN A 139 -4.71 2.45 -16.48
C GLN A 139 -4.55 2.66 -14.96
N PRO A 140 -5.58 2.38 -14.14
CA PRO A 140 -5.46 2.49 -12.69
C PRO A 140 -4.22 1.76 -12.15
N THR A 141 -3.50 2.38 -11.24
CA THR A 141 -2.27 1.82 -10.63
C THR A 141 -2.49 0.47 -9.97
N SER A 142 -3.68 0.21 -9.41
CA SER A 142 -4.07 -1.09 -8.86
C SER A 142 -4.04 -2.18 -9.94
N ILE A 143 -4.66 -1.94 -11.09
CA ILE A 143 -4.65 -2.89 -12.23
C ILE A 143 -3.23 -3.11 -12.75
N VAL A 144 -2.43 -2.05 -12.81
CA VAL A 144 -1.02 -2.16 -13.23
C VAL A 144 -0.21 -3.00 -12.25
N ALA A 145 -0.38 -2.78 -10.95
CA ALA A 145 0.34 -3.51 -9.91
C ALA A 145 -0.05 -4.99 -9.88
N ASP A 146 -1.34 -5.31 -10.02
CA ASP A 146 -1.84 -6.69 -10.09
C ASP A 146 -1.22 -7.43 -11.28
N ARG A 147 -1.22 -6.84 -12.48
CA ARG A 147 -0.57 -7.43 -13.66
C ARG A 147 0.93 -7.64 -13.46
N MET A 148 1.62 -6.68 -12.85
CA MET A 148 3.05 -6.85 -12.53
C MET A 148 3.29 -8.04 -11.60
N ALA A 149 2.41 -8.26 -10.63
CA ALA A 149 2.49 -9.41 -9.74
C ALA A 149 2.20 -10.72 -10.50
N GLU A 150 1.15 -10.76 -11.31
CA GLU A 150 0.80 -11.91 -12.15
C GLU A 150 1.95 -12.31 -13.08
N GLU A 151 2.59 -11.35 -13.75
CA GLU A 151 3.75 -11.60 -14.61
C GLU A 151 4.89 -12.27 -13.84
N ILE A 152 5.13 -11.87 -12.58
CA ILE A 152 6.17 -12.49 -11.72
C ILE A 152 5.79 -13.92 -11.33
N PHE A 153 4.52 -14.16 -10.98
CA PHE A 153 4.06 -15.49 -10.54
C PHE A 153 3.97 -16.49 -11.70
N THR A 154 3.65 -16.03 -12.90
CA THR A 154 3.47 -16.88 -14.08
C THR A 154 4.75 -17.08 -14.88
N ALA A 155 5.76 -16.25 -14.66
CA ALA A 155 7.06 -16.39 -15.31
C ALA A 155 7.67 -17.78 -15.04
N PRO A 156 8.19 -18.50 -16.05
CA PRO A 156 8.91 -19.75 -15.83
C PRO A 156 10.07 -19.51 -14.87
N ARG A 157 10.11 -20.24 -13.77
CA ARG A 157 11.22 -20.15 -12.79
C ARG A 157 12.48 -20.71 -13.43
N GLN A 158 13.31 -19.88 -14.03
CA GLN A 158 14.66 -20.26 -14.43
C GLN A 158 15.46 -20.52 -13.15
N GLY A 159 15.83 -21.77 -12.90
CA GLY A 159 16.87 -22.13 -11.91
C GLY A 159 16.46 -22.84 -10.62
N TYR A 160 15.25 -23.40 -10.49
CA TYR A 160 14.88 -24.25 -9.33
C TYR A 160 14.72 -25.74 -9.68
N ALA A 161 15.44 -26.22 -10.67
CA ALA A 161 15.48 -27.62 -11.02
C ALA A 161 16.79 -28.26 -10.54
N SER A 162 16.93 -28.52 -9.25
CA SER A 162 17.88 -29.57 -8.76
C SER A 162 17.91 -29.80 -7.26
N SER A 163 16.91 -29.42 -6.49
CA SER A 163 16.76 -30.05 -5.17
C SER A 163 15.32 -30.53 -5.06
N GLY A 164 15.12 -31.84 -5.08
CA GLY A 164 13.81 -32.51 -5.03
C GLY A 164 13.00 -32.28 -3.75
N GLN A 165 13.04 -31.10 -3.19
CA GLN A 165 12.16 -30.68 -2.12
C GLN A 165 10.92 -30.05 -2.73
N LYS A 166 9.82 -30.84 -2.76
CA LYS A 166 8.46 -30.28 -2.87
C LYS A 166 8.32 -29.19 -1.82
N ILE A 167 8.31 -27.92 -2.25
CA ILE A 167 7.88 -26.85 -1.38
C ILE A 167 6.39 -27.12 -1.11
N LEU A 168 6.07 -27.58 0.08
CA LEU A 168 4.71 -27.60 0.60
C LEU A 168 4.27 -26.14 0.65
N ILE A 169 3.44 -25.74 -0.31
CA ILE A 169 2.75 -24.44 -0.28
C ILE A 169 1.86 -24.49 0.97
N PRO A 170 2.05 -23.63 1.97
CA PRO A 170 1.20 -23.62 3.13
C PRO A 170 -0.26 -23.48 2.71
N HIS A 171 -1.17 -24.11 3.44
CA HIS A 171 -2.62 -24.15 3.19
C HIS A 171 -3.24 -22.78 2.85
N GLN A 172 -2.64 -21.71 3.29
CA GLN A 172 -3.05 -20.32 3.03
C GLN A 172 -2.88 -19.86 1.57
N ALA A 173 -1.95 -20.41 0.80
CA ALA A 173 -1.81 -20.09 -0.63
C ALA A 173 -2.92 -20.75 -1.48
N ARG A 174 -3.60 -21.75 -0.95
CA ARG A 174 -4.77 -22.38 -1.57
C ARG A 174 -6.01 -21.48 -1.43
N LEU A 175 -6.14 -20.80 -0.30
CA LEU A 175 -7.23 -19.85 -0.03
C LEU A 175 -7.18 -18.62 -0.95
N VAL A 176 -5.98 -18.15 -1.32
CA VAL A 176 -5.83 -17.01 -2.24
C VAL A 176 -6.33 -17.35 -3.64
N ARG A 177 -6.14 -18.59 -4.12
CA ARG A 177 -6.70 -19.03 -5.41
C ARG A 177 -8.23 -19.12 -5.42
N GLU A 178 -8.83 -19.53 -4.33
CA GLU A 178 -10.30 -19.66 -4.23
C GLU A 178 -11.00 -18.29 -4.12
N PHE A 179 -10.30 -17.27 -3.61
CA PHE A 179 -10.81 -15.90 -3.52
C PHE A 179 -10.69 -15.09 -4.83
N VAL A 180 -9.80 -15.48 -5.74
CA VAL A 180 -9.57 -14.78 -7.03
C VAL A 180 -10.46 -15.37 -8.13
N THR A 181 -11.06 -16.53 -7.93
CA THR A 181 -11.91 -17.23 -8.93
C THR A 181 -13.40 -17.30 -8.55
N ALA A 182 -13.81 -16.64 -7.46
CA ALA A 182 -15.20 -16.45 -7.04
C ALA A 182 -15.61 -14.99 -7.23
#